data_380ac58bf5219b81fdb057f11dda4fe9
#
_entry.id   380ac58bf5219b81fdb057f11dda4fe9
#
_cell.length_a   1.000
_cell.length_b   1.000
_cell.length_c   1.000
_cell.angle_alpha   90.00
_cell.angle_beta   90.00
_cell.angle_gamma   90.00
#
_symmetry.space_group_name_H-M   'P 1'
#
loop_
_entity.id
_entity.type
_entity.pdbx_description
1 polymer ?
#
loop_
_entity_poly.entity_id
_entity_poly.type
_entity_poly.pdbx_seq_one_letter_code
_entity_poly.pdbx_strand_id
1 'polypeptide(L)'
;MILNKEILYQELKNRIITQIYKPEQVLNEKDLMQTFGVGRTPLREVLFDLQRDGLVSIVPRYGTFVTPLSLNDLKNLIQIRPTLEKLVVEILCDIASQSQINEMDHILQTAEQLIAENDNKPLRDTEIINDLRNLEAKLHNYMYNATQNPYLIYLCRQLQANSERYWV
;
A
#
# COMPACT_ATOMS: atom_id res chain seq x y z
N MET A 1 -13.93 16.57 -14.27
CA MET A 1 -13.11 16.82 -13.06
C MET A 1 -11.68 16.38 -13.40
N ILE A 2 -10.74 17.32 -13.45
CA ILE A 2 -9.34 16.97 -13.76
C ILE A 2 -8.81 16.19 -12.55
N LEU A 3 -8.51 14.91 -12.74
CA LEU A 3 -7.93 14.08 -11.68
C LEU A 3 -6.57 14.68 -11.30
N ASN A 4 -6.37 15.04 -10.03
CA ASN A 4 -5.09 15.49 -9.53
C ASN A 4 -4.08 14.32 -9.63
N LYS A 5 -2.79 14.63 -9.88
CA LYS A 5 -1.69 13.66 -9.97
C LYS A 5 -1.68 12.70 -8.76
N GLU A 6 -1.84 13.23 -7.56
CA GLU A 6 -1.87 12.43 -6.33
C GLU A 6 -3.03 11.43 -6.31
N ILE A 7 -4.24 11.86 -6.69
CA ILE A 7 -5.41 10.98 -6.75
C ILE A 7 -5.20 9.89 -7.80
N LEU A 8 -4.64 10.23 -8.96
CA LEU A 8 -4.33 9.25 -10.02
C LEU A 8 -3.30 8.21 -9.53
N TYR A 9 -2.26 8.67 -8.83
CA TYR A 9 -1.25 7.78 -8.25
C TYR A 9 -1.87 6.82 -7.25
N GLN A 10 -2.67 7.31 -6.30
CA GLN A 10 -3.31 6.47 -5.29
C GLN A 10 -4.28 5.46 -5.92
N GLU A 11 -5.06 5.87 -6.91
CA GLU A 11 -6.00 5.00 -7.60
C GLU A 11 -5.29 3.88 -8.39
N LEU A 12 -4.24 4.22 -9.14
CA LEU A 12 -3.43 3.22 -9.86
C LEU A 12 -2.71 2.27 -8.89
N LYS A 13 -2.12 2.81 -7.83
CA LYS A 13 -1.49 2.04 -6.76
C LYS A 13 -2.47 1.06 -6.14
N ASN A 14 -3.67 1.53 -5.76
CA ASN A 14 -4.70 0.66 -5.17
C ASN A 14 -5.11 -0.46 -6.13
N ARG A 15 -5.33 -0.18 -7.41
CA ARG A 15 -5.66 -1.22 -8.41
C ARG A 15 -4.56 -2.26 -8.61
N ILE A 16 -3.29 -1.88 -8.43
CA ILE A 16 -2.17 -2.82 -8.49
C ILE A 16 -2.10 -3.65 -7.21
N ILE A 17 -2.27 -3.03 -6.04
CA ILE A 17 -2.22 -3.72 -4.74
C ILE A 17 -3.36 -4.72 -4.63
N THR A 18 -4.58 -4.33 -5.02
CA THR A 18 -5.78 -5.20 -4.99
C THR A 18 -5.86 -6.16 -6.18
N GLN A 19 -4.82 -6.21 -7.02
CA GLN A 19 -4.74 -7.06 -8.21
C GLN A 19 -5.87 -6.89 -9.23
N ILE A 20 -6.56 -5.75 -9.23
CA ILE A 20 -7.41 -5.33 -10.38
C ILE A 20 -6.52 -5.24 -11.63
N TYR A 21 -5.32 -4.67 -11.50
CA TYR A 21 -4.25 -4.85 -12.46
C TYR A 21 -3.32 -5.98 -11.98
N LYS A 22 -3.38 -7.11 -12.66
CA LYS A 22 -2.69 -8.34 -12.26
C LYS A 22 -1.17 -8.22 -12.41
N PRO A 23 -0.37 -8.96 -11.61
CA PRO A 23 1.06 -9.10 -11.85
C PRO A 23 1.36 -9.44 -13.31
N GLU A 24 2.42 -8.86 -13.90
CA GLU A 24 2.86 -8.99 -15.28
C GLU A 24 1.90 -8.38 -16.33
N GLN A 25 0.73 -7.87 -15.92
CA GLN A 25 -0.21 -7.25 -16.84
C GLN A 25 0.42 -6.02 -17.51
N VAL A 26 0.21 -5.91 -18.83
CA VAL A 26 0.55 -4.71 -19.59
C VAL A 26 -0.42 -3.59 -19.25
N LEU A 27 0.10 -2.45 -18.85
CA LEU A 27 -0.66 -1.21 -18.64
C LEU A 27 -0.60 -0.35 -19.90
N ASN A 28 -1.67 -0.37 -20.70
CA ASN A 28 -1.76 0.42 -21.92
C ASN A 28 -1.98 1.90 -21.57
N GLU A 29 -1.03 2.79 -21.90
CA GLU A 29 -1.13 4.22 -21.62
C GLU A 29 -2.41 4.85 -22.22
N LYS A 30 -2.82 4.42 -23.44
CA LYS A 30 -3.99 4.96 -24.11
C LYS A 30 -5.28 4.61 -23.36
N ASP A 31 -5.40 3.36 -22.90
CA ASP A 31 -6.55 2.90 -22.14
C ASP A 31 -6.60 3.57 -20.76
N LEU A 32 -5.45 3.73 -20.10
CA LEU A 32 -5.36 4.46 -18.84
C LEU A 32 -5.75 5.94 -18.99
N MET A 33 -5.26 6.62 -20.02
CA MET A 33 -5.67 8.00 -20.30
C MET A 33 -7.18 8.12 -20.48
N GLN A 34 -7.79 7.18 -21.20
CA GLN A 34 -9.23 7.16 -21.43
C GLN A 34 -10.01 6.85 -20.14
N THR A 35 -9.57 5.85 -19.38
CA THR A 35 -10.23 5.40 -18.13
C THR A 35 -10.23 6.50 -17.08
N PHE A 36 -9.11 7.21 -16.93
CA PHE A 36 -8.92 8.23 -15.90
C PHE A 36 -9.17 9.66 -16.37
N GLY A 37 -9.43 9.86 -17.66
CA GLY A 37 -9.67 11.20 -18.20
C GLY A 37 -8.46 12.14 -18.09
N VAL A 38 -7.24 11.61 -18.20
CA VAL A 38 -5.99 12.36 -18.00
C VAL A 38 -5.15 12.42 -19.28
N GLY A 39 -4.31 13.45 -19.38
CA GLY A 39 -3.35 13.57 -20.47
C GLY A 39 -2.11 12.67 -20.29
N ARG A 40 -1.33 12.55 -21.37
CA ARG A 40 -0.12 11.70 -21.39
C ARG A 40 0.93 12.13 -20.35
N THR A 41 1.17 13.43 -20.21
CA THR A 41 2.21 13.92 -19.29
C THR A 41 1.91 13.56 -17.83
N PRO A 42 0.76 13.90 -17.24
CA PRO A 42 0.46 13.53 -15.86
C PRO A 42 0.42 12.00 -15.66
N LEU A 43 -0.07 11.24 -16.66
CA LEU A 43 -0.04 9.78 -16.55
C LEU A 43 1.39 9.24 -16.45
N ARG A 44 2.29 9.70 -17.32
CA ARG A 44 3.68 9.23 -17.31
C ARG A 44 4.42 9.60 -16.04
N GLU A 45 4.19 10.79 -15.49
CA GLU A 45 4.76 11.15 -14.20
C GLU A 45 4.32 10.19 -13.10
N VAL A 46 3.05 9.82 -13.07
CA VAL A 46 2.52 8.83 -12.12
C VAL A 46 3.11 7.44 -12.37
N LEU A 47 3.25 7.01 -13.62
CA LEU A 47 3.88 5.73 -13.93
C LEU A 47 5.35 5.69 -13.51
N PHE A 48 6.09 6.79 -13.62
CA PHE A 48 7.46 6.90 -13.10
C PHE A 48 7.50 6.85 -11.57
N ASP A 49 6.55 7.49 -10.88
CA ASP A 49 6.44 7.40 -9.42
C ASP A 49 6.15 5.95 -8.99
N LEU A 50 5.21 5.27 -9.65
CA LEU A 50 4.92 3.84 -9.41
C LEU A 50 6.11 2.92 -9.72
N GLN A 51 6.92 3.25 -10.74
CA GLN A 51 8.16 2.52 -11.05
C GLN A 51 9.20 2.70 -9.94
N ARG A 52 9.37 3.92 -9.45
CA ARG A 52 10.28 4.20 -8.32
C ARG A 52 9.86 3.41 -7.07
N ASP A 53 8.56 3.22 -6.86
CA ASP A 53 8.01 2.45 -5.74
C ASP A 53 8.02 0.93 -6.00
N GLY A 54 8.50 0.49 -7.18
CA GLY A 54 8.62 -0.94 -7.51
C GLY A 54 7.31 -1.63 -7.91
N LEU A 55 6.24 -0.87 -8.12
CA LEU A 55 4.91 -1.39 -8.46
C LEU A 55 4.72 -1.67 -9.96
N VAL A 56 5.45 -0.95 -10.81
CA VAL A 56 5.46 -1.17 -12.25
C VAL A 56 6.89 -1.19 -12.79
N SER A 57 7.06 -1.77 -13.96
CA SER A 57 8.31 -1.76 -14.75
C SER A 57 8.04 -1.10 -16.10
N ILE A 58 8.77 -0.03 -16.43
CA ILE A 58 8.69 0.64 -17.72
C ILE A 58 9.85 0.14 -18.58
N VAL A 59 9.51 -0.65 -19.60
CA VAL A 59 10.51 -1.22 -20.52
C VAL A 59 10.48 -0.43 -21.84
N PRO A 60 11.59 0.25 -22.22
CA PRO A 60 11.63 1.05 -23.44
C PRO A 60 11.19 0.24 -24.65
N ARG A 61 10.29 0.80 -25.46
CA ARG A 61 9.70 0.20 -26.69
C ARG A 61 8.74 -0.97 -26.46
N TYR A 62 8.69 -1.56 -25.26
CA TYR A 62 7.81 -2.69 -24.94
C TYR A 62 6.58 -2.26 -24.14
N GLY A 63 6.68 -1.24 -23.29
CA GLY A 63 5.55 -0.72 -22.54
C GLY A 63 5.75 -0.71 -21.03
N THR A 64 4.65 -0.49 -20.33
CA THR A 64 4.59 -0.51 -18.86
C THR A 64 3.92 -1.79 -18.40
N PHE A 65 4.49 -2.45 -17.43
CA PHE A 65 4.02 -3.72 -16.88
C PHE A 65 3.85 -3.61 -15.36
N VAL A 66 2.86 -4.26 -14.81
CA VAL A 66 2.78 -4.47 -13.36
C VAL A 66 3.94 -5.38 -12.95
N THR A 67 4.70 -5.01 -11.94
CA THR A 67 5.85 -5.82 -11.46
C THR A 67 5.36 -7.22 -11.08
N PRO A 68 6.05 -8.31 -11.50
CA PRO A 68 5.69 -9.66 -11.12
C PRO A 68 5.76 -9.86 -9.60
N LEU A 69 5.09 -10.89 -9.09
CA LEU A 69 5.25 -11.37 -7.72
C LEU A 69 6.19 -12.57 -7.73
N SER A 70 7.21 -12.56 -6.89
CA SER A 70 8.13 -13.67 -6.73
C SER A 70 8.30 -14.06 -5.27
N LEU A 71 8.50 -15.36 -5.01
CA LEU A 71 8.78 -15.85 -3.65
C LEU A 71 10.10 -15.29 -3.09
N ASN A 72 11.05 -14.98 -3.97
CA ASN A 72 12.30 -14.36 -3.55
C ASN A 72 12.11 -12.94 -3.06
N ASP A 73 11.28 -12.15 -3.75
CA ASP A 73 10.97 -10.78 -3.34
C ASP A 73 10.17 -10.78 -2.03
N LEU A 74 9.20 -11.69 -1.88
CA LEU A 74 8.48 -11.87 -0.62
C LEU A 74 9.44 -12.18 0.53
N LYS A 75 10.39 -13.10 0.32
CA LYS A 75 11.41 -13.43 1.32
C LYS A 75 12.25 -12.20 1.71
N ASN A 76 12.67 -11.39 0.72
CA ASN A 76 13.45 -10.19 0.96
C ASN A 76 12.62 -9.14 1.74
N LEU A 77 11.35 -8.97 1.42
CA LEU A 77 10.43 -8.08 2.15
C LEU A 77 10.26 -8.51 3.62
N ILE A 78 10.05 -9.82 3.86
CA ILE A 78 9.93 -10.38 5.23
C ILE A 78 11.22 -10.21 6.03
N GLN A 79 12.38 -10.17 5.40
CA GLN A 79 13.65 -9.95 6.10
C GLN A 79 13.84 -8.51 6.56
N ILE A 80 13.45 -7.53 5.75
CA ILE A 80 13.75 -6.12 6.03
C ILE A 80 12.62 -5.39 6.76
N ARG A 81 11.37 -5.66 6.41
CA ARG A 81 10.21 -4.95 6.95
C ARG A 81 10.14 -4.99 8.48
N PRO A 82 10.28 -6.14 9.16
CA PRO A 82 10.23 -6.20 10.63
C PRO A 82 11.33 -5.39 11.30
N THR A 83 12.50 -5.26 10.66
CA THR A 83 13.60 -4.45 11.21
C THR A 83 13.26 -2.96 11.23
N LEU A 84 12.64 -2.46 10.15
CA LEU A 84 12.20 -1.07 10.10
C LEU A 84 10.99 -0.82 11.01
N GLU A 85 10.04 -1.76 11.07
CA GLU A 85 8.87 -1.66 11.95
C GLU A 85 9.28 -1.69 13.44
N LYS A 86 10.29 -2.48 13.80
CA LYS A 86 10.90 -2.42 15.13
C LYS A 86 11.44 -1.03 15.44
N LEU A 87 12.18 -0.42 14.51
CA LEU A 87 12.68 0.94 14.67
C LEU A 87 11.54 1.96 14.82
N VAL A 88 10.44 1.81 14.06
CA VAL A 88 9.24 2.63 14.23
C VAL A 88 8.73 2.56 15.67
N VAL A 89 8.56 1.34 16.21
CA VAL A 89 8.08 1.14 17.57
C VAL A 89 9.04 1.73 18.60
N GLU A 90 10.35 1.53 18.46
CA GLU A 90 11.37 2.10 19.36
C GLU A 90 11.26 3.63 19.40
N ILE A 91 11.16 4.29 18.25
CA ILE A 91 10.96 5.74 18.19
C ILE A 91 9.66 6.16 18.88
N LEU A 92 8.55 5.46 18.59
CA LEU A 92 7.25 5.80 19.17
C LEU A 92 7.21 5.62 20.69
N CYS A 93 7.93 4.65 21.25
CA CYS A 93 8.04 4.50 22.71
C CYS A 93 8.63 5.75 23.37
N ASP A 94 9.50 6.48 22.66
CA ASP A 94 10.15 7.67 23.20
C ASP A 94 9.35 8.96 22.98
N ILE A 95 8.61 9.06 21.86
CA ILE A 95 8.03 10.35 21.43
C ILE A 95 6.50 10.38 21.33
N ALA A 96 5.82 9.22 21.35
CA ALA A 96 4.39 9.19 21.12
C ALA A 96 3.62 9.90 22.24
N SER A 97 2.75 10.84 21.86
CA SER A 97 1.81 11.47 22.78
C SER A 97 0.70 10.51 23.20
N GLN A 98 0.08 10.77 24.35
CA GLN A 98 -1.09 9.98 24.81
C GLN A 98 -2.23 9.99 23.77
N SER A 99 -2.44 11.09 23.07
CA SER A 99 -3.45 11.18 22.00
C SER A 99 -3.14 10.24 20.84
N GLN A 100 -1.87 10.10 20.46
CA GLN A 100 -1.45 9.17 19.40
C GLN A 100 -1.60 7.72 19.83
N ILE A 101 -1.28 7.41 21.08
CA ILE A 101 -1.50 6.07 21.66
C ILE A 101 -2.98 5.72 21.65
N ASN A 102 -3.85 6.65 22.09
CA ASN A 102 -5.30 6.44 22.09
C ASN A 102 -5.87 6.21 20.69
N GLU A 103 -5.36 6.88 19.66
CA GLU A 103 -5.80 6.67 18.27
C GLU A 103 -5.37 5.29 17.75
N MET A 104 -4.15 4.84 18.05
CA MET A 104 -3.69 3.49 17.70
C MET A 104 -4.55 2.42 18.39
N ASP A 105 -4.83 2.61 19.68
CA ASP A 105 -5.68 1.72 20.45
C ASP A 105 -7.11 1.66 19.89
N HIS A 106 -7.69 2.80 19.50
CA HIS A 106 -9.00 2.84 18.85
C HIS A 106 -9.03 2.04 17.53
N ILE A 107 -7.98 2.11 16.70
CA ILE A 107 -7.91 1.31 15.48
C ILE A 107 -7.86 -0.19 15.81
N LEU A 108 -7.08 -0.59 16.82
CA LEU A 108 -6.99 -1.97 17.27
C LEU A 108 -8.33 -2.47 17.82
N GLN A 109 -9.00 -1.70 18.67
CA GLN A 109 -10.34 -2.04 19.20
C GLN A 109 -11.36 -2.21 18.07
N THR A 110 -11.29 -1.37 17.03
CA THR A 110 -12.17 -1.51 15.86
C THR A 110 -11.94 -2.84 15.14
N ALA A 111 -10.68 -3.27 15.01
CA ALA A 111 -10.35 -4.57 14.41
C ALA A 111 -10.83 -5.73 15.29
N GLU A 112 -10.65 -5.65 16.61
CA GLU A 112 -11.14 -6.66 17.57
C GLU A 112 -12.67 -6.79 17.53
N GLN A 113 -13.38 -5.66 17.47
CA GLN A 113 -14.84 -5.66 17.34
C GLN A 113 -15.29 -6.30 16.02
N LEU A 114 -14.65 -5.96 14.92
CA LEU A 114 -14.95 -6.55 13.61
C LEU A 114 -14.76 -8.07 13.62
N ILE A 115 -13.73 -8.57 14.26
CA ILE A 115 -13.48 -10.00 14.42
C ILE A 115 -14.57 -10.64 15.29
N ALA A 116 -14.88 -10.04 16.44
CA ALA A 116 -15.88 -10.57 17.38
C ALA A 116 -17.29 -10.63 16.78
N GLU A 117 -17.71 -9.61 16.03
CA GLU A 117 -19.00 -9.55 15.35
C GLU A 117 -19.15 -10.60 14.23
N ASN A 118 -18.04 -11.10 13.72
CA ASN A 118 -17.98 -12.04 12.60
C ASN A 118 -17.44 -13.43 12.98
N ASP A 119 -17.33 -13.75 14.26
CA ASP A 119 -16.77 -15.01 14.77
C ASP A 119 -17.46 -16.28 14.20
N ASN A 120 -18.73 -16.15 13.79
CA ASN A 120 -19.49 -17.24 13.17
C ASN A 120 -19.37 -17.31 11.64
N LYS A 121 -18.67 -16.38 11.00
CA LYS A 121 -18.44 -16.38 9.55
C LYS A 121 -17.16 -17.14 9.20
N PRO A 122 -17.09 -17.75 8.01
CA PRO A 122 -15.84 -18.38 7.59
C PRO A 122 -14.72 -17.33 7.49
N LEU A 123 -13.53 -17.68 8.00
CA LEU A 123 -12.30 -16.86 7.91
C LEU A 123 -11.89 -16.48 6.46
N ARG A 124 -12.65 -16.91 5.47
CA ARG A 124 -12.46 -16.61 4.03
C ARG A 124 -13.49 -15.61 3.50
N ASP A 125 -14.27 -14.96 4.36
CA ASP A 125 -15.16 -13.90 3.92
C ASP A 125 -14.32 -12.72 3.42
N THR A 126 -14.38 -12.48 2.13
CA THR A 126 -13.54 -11.49 1.42
C THR A 126 -13.79 -10.08 1.95
N GLU A 127 -15.01 -9.78 2.40
CA GLU A 127 -15.36 -8.45 2.91
C GLU A 127 -14.65 -8.19 4.25
N ILE A 128 -14.72 -9.14 5.19
CA ILE A 128 -14.07 -9.05 6.50
C ILE A 128 -12.54 -8.95 6.34
N ILE A 129 -11.97 -9.79 5.46
CA ILE A 129 -10.53 -9.76 5.19
C ILE A 129 -10.10 -8.40 4.65
N ASN A 130 -10.88 -7.81 3.74
CA ASN A 130 -10.56 -6.49 3.19
C ASN A 130 -10.68 -5.39 4.24
N ASP A 131 -11.66 -5.45 5.12
CA ASP A 131 -11.82 -4.49 6.21
C ASP A 131 -10.68 -4.59 7.22
N LEU A 132 -10.27 -5.80 7.60
CA LEU A 132 -9.10 -6.02 8.47
C LEU A 132 -7.80 -5.51 7.84
N ARG A 133 -7.61 -5.73 6.53
CA ARG A 133 -6.46 -5.18 5.79
C ARG A 133 -6.44 -3.66 5.78
N ASN A 134 -7.62 -3.04 5.60
CA ASN A 134 -7.74 -1.59 5.62
C ASN A 134 -7.38 -1.03 7.00
N LEU A 135 -7.81 -1.69 8.08
CA LEU A 135 -7.46 -1.32 9.46
C LEU A 135 -5.98 -1.52 9.74
N GLU A 136 -5.39 -2.64 9.30
CA GLU A 136 -3.94 -2.90 9.39
C GLU A 136 -3.15 -1.80 8.67
N ALA A 137 -3.50 -1.51 7.41
CA ALA A 137 -2.86 -0.47 6.63
C ALA A 137 -3.00 0.93 7.28
N LYS A 138 -4.18 1.23 7.86
CA LYS A 138 -4.42 2.47 8.60
C LYS A 138 -3.52 2.57 9.83
N LEU A 139 -3.41 1.51 10.63
CA LEU A 139 -2.57 1.46 11.82
C LEU A 139 -1.09 1.70 11.46
N HIS A 140 -0.56 0.92 10.52
CA HIS A 140 0.83 1.04 10.08
C HIS A 140 1.14 2.44 9.55
N ASN A 141 0.29 3.00 8.67
CA ASN A 141 0.47 4.35 8.15
C ASN A 141 0.43 5.42 9.25
N TYR A 142 -0.43 5.23 10.26
CA TYR A 142 -0.49 6.11 11.42
C TYR A 142 0.81 6.05 12.22
N MET A 143 1.29 4.85 12.54
CA MET A 143 2.55 4.64 13.26
C MET A 143 3.74 5.25 12.51
N TYR A 144 3.84 5.01 11.19
CA TYR A 144 4.92 5.58 10.39
C TYR A 144 4.93 7.11 10.44
N ASN A 145 3.77 7.74 10.27
CA ASN A 145 3.64 9.21 10.35
C ASN A 145 4.01 9.76 11.73
N ALA A 146 3.63 9.05 12.78
CA ALA A 146 3.88 9.47 14.15
C ALA A 146 5.38 9.50 14.50
N THR A 147 6.23 8.77 13.77
CA THR A 147 7.71 8.85 13.93
C THR A 147 8.29 10.20 13.52
N GLN A 148 7.59 10.99 12.71
CA GLN A 148 8.05 12.26 12.15
C GLN A 148 9.39 12.16 11.37
N ASN A 149 9.82 10.95 11.03
CA ASN A 149 11.02 10.70 10.23
C ASN A 149 10.65 10.46 8.76
N PRO A 150 10.87 11.44 7.85
CA PRO A 150 10.42 11.35 6.47
C PRO A 150 11.07 10.20 5.69
N TYR A 151 12.30 9.83 6.02
CA TYR A 151 13.00 8.72 5.39
C TYR A 151 12.40 7.37 5.81
N LEU A 152 12.12 7.21 7.11
CA LEU A 152 11.51 5.99 7.64
C LEU A 152 10.08 5.83 7.12
N ILE A 153 9.29 6.91 7.11
CA ILE A 153 7.93 6.93 6.55
C ILE A 153 7.94 6.47 5.09
N TYR A 154 8.84 7.02 4.26
CA TYR A 154 8.95 6.66 2.85
C TYR A 154 9.28 5.18 2.67
N LEU A 155 10.33 4.68 3.33
CA LEU A 155 10.78 3.29 3.22
C LEU A 155 9.70 2.30 3.70
N CYS A 156 9.09 2.55 4.86
CA CYS A 156 8.06 1.68 5.40
C CYS A 156 6.84 1.60 4.48
N ARG A 157 6.37 2.72 3.96
CA ARG A 157 5.23 2.76 3.02
C ARG A 157 5.52 2.03 1.71
N GLN A 158 6.75 2.15 1.19
CA GLN A 158 7.15 1.46 -0.02
C GLN A 158 7.15 -0.06 0.18
N LEU A 159 7.74 -0.53 1.28
CA LEU A 159 7.78 -1.95 1.61
C LEU A 159 6.38 -2.51 1.91
N GLN A 160 5.54 -1.76 2.62
CA GLN A 160 4.15 -2.13 2.90
C GLN A 160 3.37 -2.34 1.61
N ALA A 161 3.38 -1.36 0.70
CA ALA A 161 2.66 -1.44 -0.57
C ALA A 161 3.09 -2.65 -1.42
N ASN A 162 4.38 -2.98 -1.42
CA ASN A 162 4.87 -4.16 -2.12
C ASN A 162 4.47 -5.46 -1.43
N SER A 163 4.44 -5.52 -0.09
CA SER A 163 4.03 -6.72 0.65
C SER A 163 2.53 -6.98 0.58
N GLU A 164 1.69 -5.96 0.59
CA GLU A 164 0.23 -6.08 0.50
C GLU A 164 -0.23 -6.84 -0.76
N ARG A 165 0.53 -6.75 -1.85
CA ARG A 165 0.27 -7.47 -3.11
C ARG A 165 0.30 -9.00 -2.99
N TYR A 166 0.91 -9.55 -1.94
CA TYR A 166 1.01 -10.99 -1.70
C TYR A 166 -0.16 -11.56 -0.87
N TRP A 167 -1.04 -10.70 -0.36
CA TRP A 167 -2.15 -11.10 0.51
C TRP A 167 -3.53 -11.08 -0.18
N VAL A 168 -3.55 -10.89 -1.51
CA VAL A 168 -4.79 -10.81 -2.32
C VAL A 168 -5.16 -12.17 -2.89
#